data_48695b33a6a132b6f95a7fc0d6357f81
#
_entry.id   48695b33a6a132b6f95a7fc0d6357f81
#
_cell.length_a   1.000
_cell.length_b   1.000
_cell.length_c   1.000
_cell.angle_alpha   90.00
_cell.angle_beta   90.00
_cell.angle_gamma   90.00
#
_symmetry.space_group_name_H-M   'P 1'
#
loop_
_entity.id
_entity.type
_entity.pdbx_description
1 polymer ?
#
loop_
_entity_poly.entity_id
_entity_poly.type
_entity_poly.pdbx_seq_one_letter_code
_entity_poly.pdbx_strand_id
1 'polypeptide(L)'
;MGVPVKYKVFFHQGDELTLKTKVSRGEAWIDESGLHVEGASEVVIPRSNLLSVELFRLHGLGRVIRVEHRQGRLFLSVVRWMIGQFAFINFLKTGTLHKELTAITSAKT
;
A
#
# COMPACT_ATOMS: atom_id res chain seq x y z
N MET A 1 -8.97 -11.42 19.77
CA MET A 1 -8.20 -10.57 18.86
C MET A 1 -7.39 -11.40 17.89
N GLY A 2 -7.57 -11.17 16.63
CA GLY A 2 -6.89 -11.93 15.63
C GLY A 2 -5.55 -11.32 15.22
N VAL A 3 -4.75 -12.11 14.55
CA VAL A 3 -3.55 -11.64 13.89
C VAL A 3 -3.97 -10.78 12.70
N PRO A 4 -3.34 -9.63 12.46
CA PRO A 4 -3.68 -8.82 11.29
C PRO A 4 -3.51 -9.61 9.99
N VAL A 5 -4.38 -9.36 9.02
CA VAL A 5 -4.24 -9.95 7.70
C VAL A 5 -3.07 -9.30 7.01
N LYS A 6 -2.14 -10.12 6.53
CA LYS A 6 -0.99 -9.62 5.78
C LYS A 6 -1.23 -9.80 4.29
N TYR A 7 -0.91 -8.75 3.55
CA TYR A 7 -1.05 -8.73 2.09
C TYR A 7 0.34 -8.74 1.46
N LYS A 8 0.52 -9.58 0.45
CA LYS A 8 1.73 -9.48 -0.37
C LYS A 8 1.56 -8.28 -1.29
N VAL A 9 2.53 -7.38 -1.26
CA VAL A 9 2.43 -6.12 -2.01
C VAL A 9 3.70 -5.83 -2.77
N PHE A 10 3.57 -5.02 -3.82
CA PHE A 10 4.68 -4.17 -4.22
C PHE A 10 4.46 -2.79 -3.62
N PHE A 11 5.54 -2.08 -3.37
CA PHE A 11 5.43 -0.74 -2.82
C PHE A 11 6.59 0.14 -3.30
N HIS A 12 6.36 1.43 -3.22
CA HIS A 12 7.36 2.43 -3.59
C HIS A 12 7.13 3.68 -2.76
N GLN A 13 8.18 4.16 -2.10
CA GLN A 13 8.15 5.46 -1.43
C GLN A 13 8.74 6.50 -2.36
N GLY A 14 7.99 7.54 -2.66
CA GLY A 14 8.44 8.60 -3.55
C GLY A 14 7.27 9.40 -4.07
N ASP A 15 7.56 10.46 -4.80
CA ASP A 15 6.53 11.37 -5.26
C ASP A 15 5.71 10.83 -6.43
N GLU A 16 6.29 9.94 -7.22
CA GLU A 16 5.66 9.42 -8.42
C GLU A 16 5.87 7.93 -8.57
N LEU A 17 4.89 7.29 -9.18
CA LEU A 17 4.99 5.91 -9.62
C LEU A 17 4.72 5.86 -11.11
N THR A 18 5.66 5.35 -11.89
CA THR A 18 5.54 5.19 -13.34
C THR A 18 5.84 3.74 -13.72
N LEU A 19 5.65 3.41 -14.98
CA LEU A 19 5.99 2.08 -15.49
C LEU A 19 7.49 1.78 -15.36
N LYS A 20 8.33 2.81 -15.27
CA LYS A 20 9.77 2.65 -15.15
C LYS A 20 10.25 2.59 -13.70
N THR A 21 9.39 2.88 -12.75
CA THR A 21 9.74 2.88 -11.34
C THR A 21 10.04 1.46 -10.89
N LYS A 22 11.17 1.27 -10.23
CA LYS A 22 11.48 -0.01 -9.59
C LYS A 22 10.72 -0.07 -8.28
N VAL A 23 9.95 -1.13 -8.12
CA VAL A 23 9.16 -1.32 -6.92
C VAL A 23 9.79 -2.39 -6.05
N SER A 24 9.56 -2.27 -4.75
CA SER A 24 10.02 -3.26 -3.78
C SER A 24 8.91 -4.25 -3.50
N ARG A 25 9.30 -5.46 -3.10
CA ARG A 25 8.35 -6.49 -2.67
C ARG A 25 8.29 -6.50 -1.16
N GLY A 26 7.14 -6.84 -0.64
CA GLY A 26 7.01 -6.97 0.79
C GLY A 26 5.64 -7.42 1.20
N GLU A 27 5.37 -7.24 2.48
CA GLU A 27 4.07 -7.51 3.06
C GLU A 27 3.55 -6.26 3.73
N ALA A 28 2.25 -6.04 3.67
CA ALA A 28 1.61 -4.91 4.31
C ALA A 28 0.50 -5.41 5.22
N TRP A 29 0.32 -4.75 6.36
CA TRP A 29 -0.77 -5.04 7.27
C TRP A 29 -1.14 -3.79 8.05
N ILE A 30 -2.34 -3.81 8.62
CA ILE A 30 -2.87 -2.72 9.41
C ILE A 30 -3.14 -3.26 10.80
N ASP A 31 -2.69 -2.54 11.81
CA ASP A 31 -3.00 -2.87 13.19
C ASP A 31 -3.35 -1.58 13.95
N GLU A 32 -3.39 -1.66 15.27
CA GLU A 32 -3.75 -0.51 16.09
C GLU A 32 -2.80 0.67 15.91
N SER A 33 -1.53 0.40 15.62
CA SER A 33 -0.56 1.47 15.46
C SER A 33 -0.59 2.13 14.08
N GLY A 34 -1.08 1.45 13.07
CA GLY A 34 -1.20 2.03 11.74
C GLY A 34 -0.90 1.06 10.62
N LEU A 35 -0.33 1.57 9.54
CA LEU A 35 0.04 0.80 8.37
C LEU A 35 1.49 0.37 8.47
N HIS A 36 1.72 -0.92 8.31
CA HIS A 36 3.06 -1.49 8.28
C HIS A 36 3.34 -2.05 6.89
N VAL A 37 4.51 -1.77 6.37
CA VAL A 37 5.01 -2.39 5.14
C VAL A 37 6.42 -2.88 5.41
N GLU A 38 6.65 -4.16 5.20
CA GLU A 38 7.93 -4.79 5.49
C GLU A 38 8.47 -5.48 4.24
N GLY A 39 9.69 -5.18 3.89
CA GLY A 39 10.38 -5.74 2.73
C GLY A 39 11.86 -5.47 2.85
N ALA A 40 12.47 -5.02 1.75
CA ALA A 40 13.88 -4.60 1.78
C ALA A 40 14.10 -3.46 2.77
N SER A 41 13.07 -2.64 2.98
CA SER A 41 13.04 -1.63 4.03
C SER A 41 11.74 -1.78 4.79
N GLU A 42 11.70 -1.23 6.00
CA GLU A 42 10.49 -1.24 6.81
C GLU A 42 9.88 0.16 6.82
N VAL A 43 8.58 0.22 6.57
CA VAL A 43 7.82 1.46 6.63
C VAL A 43 6.70 1.28 7.63
N VAL A 44 6.63 2.17 8.61
CA VAL A 44 5.54 2.19 9.57
C VAL A 44 4.93 3.59 9.53
N ILE A 45 3.66 3.66 9.21
CA ILE A 45 2.93 4.92 9.14
C ILE A 45 1.88 4.90 10.25
N PRO A 46 2.12 5.61 11.36
CA PRO A 46 1.13 5.71 12.43
C PRO A 46 -0.19 6.25 11.90
N ARG A 47 -1.29 5.82 12.49
CA ARG A 47 -2.62 6.29 12.08
C ARG A 47 -2.72 7.80 12.04
N SER A 48 -2.11 8.47 13.01
CA SER A 48 -2.13 9.93 13.09
C SER A 48 -1.39 10.61 11.95
N ASN A 49 -0.53 9.88 11.24
CA ASN A 49 0.25 10.43 10.13
C ASN A 49 -0.42 10.21 8.76
N LEU A 50 -1.48 9.41 8.71
CA LEU A 50 -2.21 9.18 7.46
C LEU A 50 -3.05 10.40 7.13
N LEU A 51 -2.86 10.95 5.94
CA LEU A 51 -3.56 12.15 5.49
C LEU A 51 -4.66 11.83 4.50
N SER A 52 -4.35 11.04 3.49
CA SER A 52 -5.34 10.60 2.51
C SER A 52 -4.93 9.30 1.89
N VAL A 53 -5.92 8.57 1.39
CA VAL A 53 -5.72 7.28 0.73
C VAL A 53 -6.57 7.28 -0.52
N GLU A 54 -5.93 7.11 -1.68
CA GLU A 54 -6.62 7.08 -2.95
C GLU A 54 -6.33 5.78 -3.68
N LEU A 55 -7.36 5.25 -4.33
CA LEU A 55 -7.24 4.10 -5.20
C LEU A 55 -7.32 4.63 -6.63
N PHE A 56 -6.31 4.35 -7.44
CA PHE A 56 -6.33 4.79 -8.83
C PHE A 56 -5.82 3.67 -9.73
N ARG A 57 -6.04 3.86 -11.02
CA ARG A 57 -5.57 2.92 -12.02
C ARG A 57 -4.35 3.52 -12.69
N LEU A 58 -3.24 2.80 -12.63
CA LEU A 58 -2.04 3.20 -13.34
C LEU A 58 -1.95 2.36 -14.61
N HIS A 59 -1.91 3.03 -15.76
CA HIS A 59 -1.86 2.36 -17.05
C HIS A 59 -0.69 1.37 -17.11
N GLY A 60 -1.00 0.12 -17.41
CA GLY A 60 -0.01 -0.94 -17.46
C GLY A 60 0.29 -1.62 -16.15
N LEU A 61 -0.13 -1.05 -15.00
CA LEU A 61 0.09 -1.65 -13.67
C LEU A 61 -1.19 -2.08 -12.97
N GLY A 62 -2.35 -1.59 -13.41
CA GLY A 62 -3.62 -1.92 -12.79
C GLY A 62 -3.93 -1.02 -11.60
N ARG A 63 -4.50 -1.58 -10.54
CA ARG A 63 -4.92 -0.80 -9.38
C ARG A 63 -3.77 -0.55 -8.42
N VAL A 64 -3.63 0.70 -8.01
CA VAL A 64 -2.59 1.13 -7.07
C VAL A 64 -3.21 2.02 -6.01
N ILE A 65 -2.78 1.84 -4.77
CA ILE A 65 -3.18 2.68 -3.65
C ILE A 65 -2.09 3.72 -3.44
N ARG A 66 -2.49 4.98 -3.40
CA ARG A 66 -1.59 6.08 -3.05
C ARG A 66 -1.92 6.55 -1.65
N VAL A 67 -0.96 6.46 -0.76
CA VAL A 67 -1.11 6.89 0.63
C VAL A 67 -0.31 8.17 0.82
N GLU A 68 -1.01 9.25 1.12
CA GLU A 68 -0.36 10.50 1.52
C GLU A 68 -0.20 10.48 3.03
N HIS A 69 1.00 10.72 3.51
CA HIS A 69 1.27 10.77 4.94
C HIS A 69 2.21 11.92 5.26
N ARG A 70 2.40 12.20 6.53
CA ARG A 70 3.14 13.39 6.94
C ARG A 70 4.58 13.44 6.47
N GLN A 71 5.17 12.27 6.16
CA GLN A 71 6.57 12.20 5.76
C GLN A 71 6.75 11.91 4.27
N GLY A 72 5.65 11.94 3.50
CA GLY A 72 5.74 11.75 2.07
C GLY A 72 4.60 10.98 1.47
N ARG A 73 4.90 10.20 0.47
CA ARG A 73 3.92 9.46 -0.31
C ARG A 73 4.37 8.02 -0.49
N LEU A 74 3.43 7.11 -0.30
CA LEU A 74 3.67 5.69 -0.47
C LEU A 74 2.69 5.15 -1.51
N PHE A 75 3.20 4.39 -2.46
CA PHE A 75 2.38 3.66 -3.42
C PHE A 75 2.45 2.18 -3.07
N LEU A 76 1.31 1.50 -3.09
CA LEU A 76 1.31 0.05 -2.87
C LEU A 76 0.14 -0.61 -3.60
N SER A 77 0.33 -1.88 -3.92
CA SER A 77 -0.70 -2.68 -4.55
C SER A 77 -0.55 -4.12 -4.08
N VAL A 78 -1.68 -4.77 -3.81
CA VAL A 78 -1.67 -6.18 -3.44
C VAL A 78 -1.44 -7.02 -4.69
N VAL A 79 -0.50 -7.93 -4.63
CA VAL A 79 -0.14 -8.75 -5.78
C VAL A 79 -0.46 -10.20 -5.51
N ARG A 80 -0.70 -10.95 -6.60
CA ARG A 80 -0.81 -12.41 -6.53
C ARG A 80 0.58 -13.02 -6.49
N TRP A 81 1.44 -12.53 -7.37
CA TRP A 81 2.86 -12.89 -7.39
C TRP A 81 3.62 -11.85 -8.21
N MET A 82 4.93 -11.89 -8.09
CA MET A 82 5.85 -11.06 -8.89
C MET A 82 6.92 -11.94 -9.49
N ILE A 83 7.27 -11.66 -10.73
CA ILE A 83 8.40 -12.28 -11.43
C ILE A 83 9.30 -11.13 -11.89
N GLY A 84 10.45 -10.98 -11.23
CA GLY A 84 11.29 -9.81 -11.46
C GLY A 84 10.55 -8.54 -11.10
N GLN A 85 10.35 -7.65 -12.08
CA GLN A 85 9.57 -6.42 -11.90
C GLN A 85 8.15 -6.53 -12.43
N PHE A 86 7.73 -7.72 -12.89
CA PHE A 86 6.36 -7.94 -13.33
C PHE A 86 5.48 -8.33 -12.15
N ALA A 87 4.47 -7.52 -11.91
CA ALA A 87 3.52 -7.75 -10.83
C ALA A 87 2.17 -8.16 -11.39
N PHE A 88 1.62 -9.24 -10.86
CA PHE A 88 0.27 -9.68 -11.20
C PHE A 88 -0.65 -9.22 -10.08
N ILE A 89 -1.40 -8.16 -10.36
CA ILE A 89 -2.18 -7.45 -9.35
C ILE A 89 -3.39 -8.26 -8.90
N ASN A 90 -3.61 -8.30 -7.61
CA ASN A 90 -4.84 -8.83 -7.05
C ASN A 90 -5.81 -7.67 -6.87
N PHE A 91 -6.68 -7.47 -7.86
CA PHE A 91 -7.59 -6.32 -7.90
C PHE A 91 -8.54 -6.30 -6.71
N LEU A 92 -9.09 -7.45 -6.34
CA LEU A 92 -10.06 -7.52 -5.25
C LEU A 92 -9.41 -7.20 -3.90
N LYS A 93 -8.24 -7.78 -3.64
CA LYS A 93 -7.55 -7.53 -2.38
C LYS A 93 -6.95 -6.14 -2.30
N THR A 94 -6.55 -5.58 -3.42
CA THR A 94 -6.12 -4.17 -3.45
C THR A 94 -7.28 -3.27 -3.04
N GLY A 95 -8.47 -3.53 -3.56
CA GLY A 95 -9.66 -2.80 -3.16
C GLY A 95 -10.00 -2.99 -1.69
N THR A 96 -9.83 -4.21 -1.17
CA THR A 96 -10.07 -4.49 0.26
C THR A 96 -9.10 -3.70 1.14
N LEU A 97 -7.81 -3.73 0.80
CA LEU A 97 -6.81 -2.97 1.54
C LEU A 97 -7.11 -1.47 1.50
N HIS A 98 -7.51 -0.97 0.34
CA HIS A 98 -7.90 0.43 0.20
C HIS A 98 -9.05 0.79 1.14
N LYS A 99 -10.07 -0.07 1.23
CA LYS A 99 -11.19 0.16 2.14
C LYS A 99 -10.75 0.20 3.60
N GLU A 100 -9.89 -0.71 4.00
CA GLU A 100 -9.37 -0.73 5.36
C GLU A 100 -8.58 0.53 5.69
N LEU A 101 -7.73 0.96 4.77
CA LEU A 101 -6.95 2.19 4.95
C LEU A 101 -7.85 3.42 5.00
N THR A 102 -8.86 3.47 4.14
CA THR A 102 -9.81 4.56 4.14
C THR A 102 -10.56 4.64 5.48
N ALA A 103 -10.95 3.49 6.02
CA ALA A 103 -11.67 3.45 7.29
C ALA A 103 -10.85 4.03 8.43
N ILE A 104 -9.57 3.66 8.55
CA ILE A 104 -8.73 4.18 9.63
C ILE A 104 -8.34 5.64 9.40
N THR A 105 -8.28 6.08 8.17
CA THR A 105 -8.00 7.49 7.85
C THR A 105 -9.20 8.36 8.18
N SER A 106 -10.41 7.92 7.82
CA SER A 106 -11.64 8.64 8.13
C SER A 106 -11.93 8.69 9.62
N ALA A 107 -11.58 7.65 10.35
CA ALA A 107 -11.83 7.58 11.79
C ALA A 107 -11.05 8.61 12.59
N LYS A 108 -10.10 9.30 11.99
CA LYS A 108 -9.31 10.34 12.63
C LYS A 108 -10.08 11.64 12.82
N THR A 109 -11.10 11.84 12.03
CA THR A 109 -11.92 13.06 12.13
C THR A 109 -13.04 12.86 13.15
#